data_5d87f05b67fc655ba47e8ff8ac22a5ae
#
_entry.id   5d87f05b67fc655ba47e8ff8ac22a5ae
#
_cell.length_a   1.000
_cell.length_b   1.000
_cell.length_c   1.000
_cell.angle_alpha   90.00
_cell.angle_beta   90.00
_cell.angle_gamma   90.00
#
_symmetry.space_group_name_H-M   'P 1'
#
loop_
_entity.id
_entity.type
_entity.pdbx_description
1 polymer ?
#
loop_
_entity_poly.entity_id
_entity_poly.type
_entity_poly.pdbx_seq_one_letter_code
_entity_poly.pdbx_strand_id
1 'polypeptide(L)'
;MILYPDIYLTNVKEITVELLHKNNIKGLLLDVDNTLIDFELKILEGAKDWINNLKKNNFKLCILSNTNKIEKVKMVAKELDIPYINFAKKPFKKGFKRGAKLLNLQPNQVAVVGDQIMTDVLRWKQNENVYNPYKAIRQKRYIYYKSKKTFRKYNN
;
A
#
# COMPACT_ATOMS: atom_id res chain seq x y z
N MET A 1 14.05 8.57 -17.13
CA MET A 1 14.31 8.76 -15.69
C MET A 1 13.73 7.57 -14.94
N ILE A 2 14.54 6.85 -14.22
CA ILE A 2 14.12 5.63 -13.50
C ILE A 2 13.58 6.03 -12.15
N LEU A 3 12.33 5.64 -11.86
CA LEU A 3 11.63 5.91 -10.63
C LEU A 3 11.90 4.78 -9.64
N TYR A 4 12.66 5.04 -8.59
CA TYR A 4 12.88 4.08 -7.54
C TYR A 4 12.01 4.38 -6.32
N PRO A 5 11.28 3.39 -5.78
CA PRO A 5 10.70 3.50 -4.44
C PRO A 5 11.81 3.55 -3.39
N ASP A 6 11.48 3.99 -2.19
CA ASP A 6 12.43 3.96 -1.07
C ASP A 6 12.78 2.51 -0.70
N ILE A 7 11.80 1.61 -0.82
CA ILE A 7 11.96 0.17 -0.54
C ILE A 7 11.20 -0.62 -1.61
N TYR A 8 11.85 -1.66 -2.11
CA TYR A 8 11.26 -2.58 -3.09
C TYR A 8 11.18 -3.99 -2.53
N LEU A 9 9.99 -4.57 -2.49
CA LEU A 9 9.73 -5.89 -1.93
C LEU A 9 8.92 -6.76 -2.89
N THR A 10 8.99 -8.07 -2.74
CA THR A 10 8.22 -9.01 -3.56
C THR A 10 6.80 -9.19 -3.06
N ASN A 11 6.57 -9.07 -1.75
CA ASN A 11 5.23 -9.07 -1.17
C ASN A 11 5.18 -8.31 0.15
N VAL A 12 3.98 -7.94 0.60
CA VAL A 12 3.78 -7.13 1.81
C VAL A 12 4.29 -7.81 3.09
N LYS A 13 4.31 -9.14 3.14
CA LYS A 13 4.76 -9.88 4.33
C LYS A 13 6.25 -9.69 4.62
N GLU A 14 7.03 -9.21 3.65
CA GLU A 14 8.43 -8.83 3.85
C GLU A 14 8.59 -7.49 4.58
N ILE A 15 7.51 -6.75 4.79
CA ILE A 15 7.50 -5.55 5.62
C ILE A 15 7.46 -6.00 7.08
N THR A 16 8.64 -6.11 7.67
CA THR A 16 8.80 -6.54 9.06
C THR A 16 8.73 -5.36 10.02
N VAL A 17 8.49 -5.64 11.29
CA VAL A 17 8.53 -4.65 12.38
C VAL A 17 9.90 -3.96 12.41
N GLU A 18 10.99 -4.73 12.26
CA GLU A 18 12.36 -4.22 12.23
C GLU A 18 12.59 -3.25 11.08
N LEU A 19 12.10 -3.59 9.88
CA LEU A 19 12.20 -2.74 8.71
C LEU A 19 11.50 -1.39 8.94
N LEU A 20 10.32 -1.41 9.53
CA LEU A 20 9.54 -0.21 9.82
C LEU A 20 10.22 0.65 10.90
N HIS A 21 10.72 0.06 11.96
CA HIS A 21 11.46 0.76 13.00
C HIS A 21 12.74 1.41 12.45
N LYS A 22 13.50 0.66 11.64
CA LYS A 22 14.72 1.16 11.00
C LYS A 22 14.47 2.41 10.15
N ASN A 23 13.30 2.51 9.53
CA ASN A 23 12.92 3.63 8.67
C ASN A 23 12.07 4.68 9.39
N ASN A 24 11.93 4.58 10.71
CA ASN A 24 11.11 5.48 11.54
C ASN A 24 9.64 5.55 11.08
N ILE A 25 9.10 4.44 10.59
CA ILE A 25 7.71 4.31 10.18
C ILE A 25 6.87 3.85 11.36
N LYS A 26 5.72 4.49 11.54
CA LYS A 26 4.73 4.18 12.58
C LYS A 26 3.36 3.82 12.02
N GLY A 27 3.14 4.08 10.76
CA GLY A 27 1.87 3.77 10.09
C GLY A 27 2.04 3.46 8.61
N LEU A 28 1.09 2.69 8.09
CA LEU A 28 1.04 2.29 6.70
C LEU A 28 -0.29 2.67 6.06
N LEU A 29 -0.20 3.23 4.86
CA LEU A 29 -1.31 3.40 3.93
C LEU A 29 -1.19 2.30 2.88
N LEU A 30 -2.17 1.42 2.83
CA LEU A 30 -2.14 0.19 2.06
C LEU A 30 -3.08 0.26 0.86
N ASP A 31 -2.57 -0.04 -0.33
CA ASP A 31 -3.41 -0.31 -1.48
C ASP A 31 -4.10 -1.68 -1.34
N VAL A 32 -5.18 -1.87 -2.08
CA VAL A 32 -5.99 -3.11 -2.04
C VAL A 32 -5.56 -4.06 -3.15
N ASP A 33 -5.70 -3.64 -4.40
CA ASP A 33 -5.50 -4.51 -5.55
C ASP A 33 -4.04 -4.95 -5.68
N ASN A 34 -3.82 -6.25 -5.80
CA ASN A 34 -2.49 -6.89 -5.89
C ASN A 34 -1.56 -6.62 -4.69
N THR A 35 -2.10 -6.04 -3.63
CA THR A 35 -1.36 -5.77 -2.38
C THR A 35 -1.93 -6.58 -1.23
N LEU A 36 -3.23 -6.48 -0.99
CA LEU A 36 -3.94 -7.19 0.08
C LEU A 36 -4.84 -8.31 -0.44
N ILE A 37 -5.26 -8.22 -1.69
CA ILE A 37 -6.11 -9.21 -2.35
C ILE A 37 -5.51 -9.64 -3.69
N ASP A 38 -5.89 -10.84 -4.11
CA ASP A 38 -5.58 -11.38 -5.44
C ASP A 38 -6.62 -10.93 -6.49
N PHE A 39 -6.45 -11.42 -7.72
CA PHE A 39 -7.37 -11.14 -8.82
C PHE A 39 -8.76 -11.79 -8.66
N GLU A 40 -8.89 -12.79 -7.76
CA GLU A 40 -10.18 -13.41 -7.39
C GLU A 40 -10.86 -12.67 -6.22
N LEU A 41 -10.34 -11.53 -5.80
CA LEU A 41 -10.82 -10.72 -4.68
C LEU A 41 -10.69 -11.40 -3.31
N LYS A 42 -9.79 -12.36 -3.19
CA LYS A 42 -9.48 -13.03 -1.93
C LYS A 42 -8.32 -12.35 -1.22
N ILE A 43 -8.42 -12.26 0.09
CA ILE A 43 -7.30 -11.79 0.92
C ILE A 43 -6.10 -12.71 0.69
N LEU A 44 -4.94 -12.13 0.45
CA LEU A 44 -3.70 -12.88 0.26
C LEU A 44 -3.38 -13.72 1.50
N GLU A 45 -2.92 -14.94 1.26
CA GLU A 45 -2.50 -15.82 2.34
C GLU A 45 -1.47 -15.15 3.26
N GLY A 46 -1.72 -15.20 4.55
CA GLY A 46 -0.86 -14.59 5.57
C GLY A 46 -1.01 -13.08 5.73
N ALA A 47 -1.79 -12.39 4.87
CA ALA A 47 -1.97 -10.94 4.99
C ALA A 47 -2.68 -10.57 6.31
N LYS A 48 -3.68 -11.33 6.72
CA LYS A 48 -4.39 -11.10 7.99
C LYS A 48 -3.47 -11.24 9.20
N ASP A 49 -2.65 -12.28 9.22
CA ASP A 49 -1.67 -12.51 10.30
C ASP A 49 -0.61 -11.42 10.32
N TRP A 50 -0.14 -11.00 9.15
CA TRP A 50 0.79 -9.87 9.02
C TRP A 50 0.19 -8.57 9.57
N ILE A 51 -1.05 -8.23 9.19
CA ILE A 51 -1.78 -7.06 9.71
C ILE A 51 -1.91 -7.14 11.24
N ASN A 52 -2.31 -8.29 11.77
CA ASN A 52 -2.48 -8.48 13.20
C ASN A 52 -1.16 -8.34 13.96
N ASN A 53 -0.06 -8.86 13.40
CA ASN A 53 1.26 -8.71 13.99
C ASN A 53 1.69 -7.24 14.06
N LEU A 54 1.45 -6.47 12.99
CA LEU A 54 1.74 -5.04 12.98
C LEU A 54 0.90 -4.28 14.01
N LYS A 55 -0.39 -4.59 14.13
CA LYS A 55 -1.26 -3.99 15.14
C LYS A 55 -0.76 -4.27 16.57
N LYS A 56 -0.36 -5.52 16.84
CA LYS A 56 0.22 -5.91 18.15
C LYS A 56 1.49 -5.13 18.51
N ASN A 57 2.23 -4.71 17.51
CA ASN A 57 3.44 -3.89 17.66
C ASN A 57 3.16 -2.39 17.55
N ASN A 58 1.92 -1.97 17.74
CA ASN A 58 1.45 -0.57 17.76
C ASN A 58 1.59 0.19 16.45
N PHE A 59 1.71 -0.50 15.32
CA PHE A 59 1.63 0.14 14.01
C PHE A 59 0.18 0.46 13.67
N LYS A 60 -0.04 1.62 13.08
CA LYS A 60 -1.34 2.08 12.61
C LYS A 60 -1.48 1.81 11.11
N LEU A 61 -2.63 1.32 10.71
CA LEU A 61 -2.87 0.86 9.35
C LEU A 61 -4.17 1.47 8.81
N CYS A 62 -4.15 1.86 7.55
CA CYS A 62 -5.31 2.35 6.84
C CYS A 62 -5.25 1.92 5.38
N ILE A 63 -6.37 1.47 4.84
CA ILE A 63 -6.50 1.23 3.41
C ILE A 63 -6.67 2.56 2.69
N LEU A 64 -5.93 2.73 1.61
CA LEU A 64 -6.03 3.88 0.74
C LEU A 64 -6.31 3.39 -0.68
N SER A 65 -7.54 3.58 -1.16
CA SER A 65 -7.97 3.04 -2.45
C SER A 65 -8.49 4.12 -3.39
N ASN A 66 -8.15 3.98 -4.66
CA ASN A 66 -8.63 4.84 -5.75
C ASN A 66 -9.66 4.13 -6.65
N THR A 67 -10.24 3.03 -6.17
CA THR A 67 -11.25 2.28 -6.92
C THR A 67 -12.63 2.90 -6.82
N ASN A 68 -13.42 2.77 -7.88
CA ASN A 68 -14.86 3.07 -7.85
C ASN A 68 -15.68 1.95 -7.16
N LYS A 69 -15.06 0.80 -6.90
CA LYS A 69 -15.73 -0.36 -6.29
C LYS A 69 -15.62 -0.30 -4.77
N ILE A 70 -16.41 0.59 -4.18
CA ILE A 70 -16.38 0.87 -2.74
C ILE A 70 -16.68 -0.36 -1.88
N GLU A 71 -17.61 -1.23 -2.34
CA GLU A 71 -17.99 -2.43 -1.60
C GLU A 71 -16.84 -3.42 -1.43
N LYS A 72 -15.97 -3.51 -2.42
CA LYS A 72 -14.74 -4.30 -2.34
C LYS A 72 -13.82 -3.79 -1.23
N VAL A 73 -13.61 -2.50 -1.17
CA VAL A 73 -12.77 -1.85 -0.15
C VAL A 73 -13.34 -2.04 1.25
N LYS A 74 -14.65 -1.86 1.40
CA LYS A 74 -15.36 -2.08 2.68
C LYS A 74 -15.22 -3.52 3.16
N MET A 75 -15.37 -4.49 2.25
CA MET A 75 -15.20 -5.92 2.58
C MET A 75 -13.80 -6.22 3.11
N VAL A 76 -12.76 -5.74 2.42
CA VAL A 76 -11.38 -5.95 2.84
C VAL A 76 -11.09 -5.26 4.17
N ALA A 77 -11.53 -4.02 4.32
CA ALA A 77 -11.35 -3.25 5.55
C ALA A 77 -12.02 -3.94 6.75
N LYS A 78 -13.22 -4.46 6.57
CA LYS A 78 -13.96 -5.19 7.60
C LYS A 78 -13.26 -6.50 7.98
N GLU A 79 -12.81 -7.25 6.99
CA GLU A 79 -12.16 -8.55 7.22
C GLU A 79 -10.81 -8.39 7.92
N LEU A 80 -10.06 -7.34 7.58
CA LEU A 80 -8.77 -7.03 8.20
C LEU A 80 -8.89 -6.17 9.46
N ASP A 81 -10.07 -5.68 9.76
CA ASP A 81 -10.36 -4.79 10.88
C ASP A 81 -9.42 -3.57 10.91
N ILE A 82 -9.37 -2.87 9.80
CA ILE A 82 -8.63 -1.62 9.63
C ILE A 82 -9.49 -0.56 8.94
N PRO A 83 -9.29 0.73 9.23
CA PRO A 83 -10.00 1.80 8.55
C PRO A 83 -9.61 1.90 7.07
N TYR A 84 -10.46 2.56 6.30
CA TYR A 84 -10.20 2.81 4.88
C TYR A 84 -10.54 4.24 4.49
N ILE A 85 -9.83 4.73 3.49
CA ILE A 85 -10.15 5.95 2.77
C ILE A 85 -10.34 5.57 1.31
N ASN A 86 -11.50 5.89 0.75
CA ASN A 86 -11.76 5.78 -0.67
C ASN A 86 -11.77 7.17 -1.30
N PHE A 87 -10.99 7.34 -2.37
CA PHE A 87 -11.00 8.57 -3.14
C PHE A 87 -11.00 8.20 -4.63
N ALA A 88 -12.14 8.37 -5.26
CA ALA A 88 -12.35 8.01 -6.66
C ALA A 88 -11.71 9.01 -7.65
N LYS A 89 -11.09 10.08 -7.17
CA LYS A 89 -10.53 11.13 -8.03
C LYS A 89 -9.23 11.68 -7.46
N LYS A 90 -8.23 11.85 -8.34
CA LYS A 90 -6.97 12.56 -8.06
C LYS A 90 -7.22 14.01 -7.60
N PRO A 91 -6.33 14.61 -6.78
CA PRO A 91 -4.93 14.24 -6.65
C PRO A 91 -4.63 13.41 -5.39
N PHE A 92 -3.74 12.46 -5.53
CA PHE A 92 -3.27 11.56 -4.48
C PHE A 92 -2.75 12.26 -3.22
N LYS A 93 -2.16 13.43 -3.36
CA LYS A 93 -1.66 14.24 -2.22
C LYS A 93 -2.70 14.41 -1.13
N LYS A 94 -3.96 14.68 -1.51
CA LYS A 94 -5.05 14.84 -0.53
C LYS A 94 -5.36 13.54 0.19
N GLY A 95 -5.33 12.41 -0.53
CA GLY A 95 -5.54 11.10 0.05
C GLY A 95 -4.46 10.73 1.07
N PHE A 96 -3.20 10.97 0.76
CA PHE A 96 -2.09 10.72 1.68
C PHE A 96 -2.18 11.60 2.93
N LYS A 97 -2.47 12.88 2.78
CA LYS A 97 -2.67 13.79 3.92
C LYS A 97 -3.83 13.34 4.80
N ARG A 98 -4.95 12.95 4.18
CA ARG A 98 -6.10 12.41 4.92
C ARG A 98 -5.75 11.13 5.66
N GLY A 99 -4.99 10.23 5.03
CA GLY A 99 -4.53 8.99 5.63
C GLY A 99 -3.64 9.24 6.85
N ALA A 100 -2.62 10.07 6.72
CA ALA A 100 -1.74 10.42 7.84
C ALA A 100 -2.52 11.09 8.98
N LYS A 101 -3.45 11.98 8.65
CA LYS A 101 -4.31 12.64 9.65
C LYS A 101 -5.21 11.64 10.36
N LEU A 102 -5.82 10.71 9.64
CA LEU A 102 -6.66 9.66 10.21
C LEU A 102 -5.86 8.79 11.18
N LEU A 103 -4.60 8.48 10.83
CA LEU A 103 -3.71 7.71 11.69
C LEU A 103 -3.11 8.54 12.84
N ASN A 104 -3.35 9.85 12.85
CA ASN A 104 -2.74 10.79 13.81
C ASN A 104 -1.21 10.70 13.83
N LEU A 105 -0.61 10.68 12.64
CA LEU A 105 0.83 10.59 12.44
C LEU A 105 1.34 11.74 11.57
N GLN A 106 2.61 12.07 11.75
CA GLN A 106 3.30 12.99 10.85
C GLN A 106 3.57 12.28 9.50
N PRO A 107 3.58 12.99 8.37
CA PRO A 107 3.83 12.39 7.06
C PRO A 107 5.12 11.59 6.96
N ASN A 108 6.20 12.02 7.61
CA ASN A 108 7.48 11.32 7.62
C ASN A 108 7.49 10.02 8.45
N GLN A 109 6.42 9.75 9.19
CA GLN A 109 6.21 8.52 9.95
C GLN A 109 5.31 7.52 9.23
N VAL A 110 4.86 7.85 8.01
CA VAL A 110 3.90 7.06 7.24
C VAL A 110 4.55 6.55 5.96
N ALA A 111 4.39 5.26 5.70
CA ALA A 111 4.75 4.66 4.42
C ALA A 111 3.50 4.33 3.61
N VAL A 112 3.61 4.52 2.31
CA VAL A 112 2.59 4.11 1.33
C VAL A 112 3.03 2.82 0.68
N VAL A 113 2.17 1.81 0.71
CA VAL A 113 2.45 0.45 0.21
C VAL A 113 1.50 0.12 -0.93
N GLY A 114 2.03 -0.27 -2.07
CA GLY A 114 1.22 -0.68 -3.21
C GLY A 114 2.04 -1.00 -4.44
N ASP A 115 1.34 -1.45 -5.50
CA ASP A 115 1.94 -1.72 -6.79
C ASP A 115 1.82 -0.54 -7.77
N GLN A 116 0.69 0.15 -7.78
CA GLN A 116 0.38 1.23 -8.72
C GLN A 116 0.36 2.63 -8.10
N ILE A 117 -0.08 2.78 -6.86
CA ILE A 117 -0.07 4.07 -6.15
C ILE A 117 1.32 4.70 -6.17
N MET A 118 2.32 3.87 -6.22
CA MET A 118 3.72 4.23 -6.25
C MET A 118 4.12 5.10 -7.42
N THR A 119 3.50 4.89 -8.58
CA THR A 119 3.81 5.70 -9.77
C THR A 119 3.51 7.17 -9.53
N ASP A 120 2.41 7.47 -8.86
CA ASP A 120 2.01 8.85 -8.58
C ASP A 120 2.78 9.46 -7.40
N VAL A 121 3.10 8.67 -6.37
CA VAL A 121 4.01 9.11 -5.29
C VAL A 121 5.39 9.42 -5.86
N LEU A 122 5.90 8.57 -6.74
CA LEU A 122 7.19 8.76 -7.37
C LEU A 122 7.20 9.95 -8.34
N ARG A 123 6.13 10.15 -9.10
CA ARG A 123 5.95 11.36 -9.90
C ARG A 123 5.92 12.61 -9.03
N TRP A 124 5.27 12.54 -7.89
CA TRP A 124 5.25 13.66 -6.96
C TRP A 124 6.64 13.95 -6.40
N LYS A 125 7.41 12.93 -6.02
CA LYS A 125 8.81 13.09 -5.58
C LYS A 125 9.71 13.72 -6.65
N GLN A 126 9.39 13.53 -7.93
CA GLN A 126 10.21 13.99 -9.05
C GLN A 126 9.80 15.34 -9.61
N ASN A 127 8.55 15.73 -9.46
CA ASN A 127 8.10 17.04 -9.87
C ASN A 127 8.62 18.08 -8.90
N GLU A 128 9.85 18.53 -9.24
CA GLU A 128 10.45 19.81 -8.87
C GLU A 128 10.27 20.27 -7.42
N ASN A 129 11.34 20.27 -6.68
CA ASN A 129 11.49 21.02 -5.42
C ASN A 129 10.42 20.80 -4.33
N VAL A 130 9.51 19.87 -4.51
CA VAL A 130 8.50 19.53 -3.50
C VAL A 130 8.98 18.33 -2.71
N TYR A 131 9.45 18.58 -1.50
CA TYR A 131 9.76 17.54 -0.55
C TYR A 131 8.53 16.66 -0.31
N ASN A 132 8.63 15.35 -0.63
CA ASN A 132 7.62 14.38 -0.26
C ASN A 132 8.11 13.60 0.97
N PRO A 133 7.52 13.83 2.14
CA PRO A 133 7.95 13.17 3.37
C PRO A 133 7.52 11.70 3.47
N TYR A 134 6.59 11.26 2.63
CA TYR A 134 6.12 9.87 2.69
C TYR A 134 7.16 8.91 2.13
N LYS A 135 7.39 7.83 2.84
CA LYS A 135 8.15 6.70 2.34
C LYS A 135 7.29 5.89 1.38
N ALA A 136 7.92 5.38 0.34
CA ALA A 136 7.25 4.58 -0.68
C ALA A 136 7.79 3.15 -0.68
N ILE A 137 6.91 2.20 -0.43
CA ILE A 137 7.22 0.77 -0.47
C ILE A 137 6.50 0.14 -1.65
N ARG A 138 7.25 -0.33 -2.64
CA ARG A 138 6.68 -0.98 -3.82
C ARG A 138 6.71 -2.48 -3.69
N GLN A 139 5.55 -3.10 -3.93
CA GLN A 139 5.41 -4.53 -4.08
C GLN A 139 5.49 -4.92 -5.56
N LYS A 140 6.16 -6.05 -5.84
CA LYS A 140 6.24 -6.60 -7.17
C LYS A 140 4.87 -7.08 -7.65
N ARG A 141 4.46 -6.63 -8.83
CA ARG A 141 3.19 -7.03 -9.41
C ARG A 141 3.30 -8.42 -10.05
N TYR A 142 2.40 -9.33 -9.67
CA TYR A 142 2.19 -10.59 -10.36
C TYR A 142 0.96 -10.44 -11.27
N ILE A 143 1.15 -10.56 -12.58
CA ILE A 143 0.04 -10.62 -13.52
C ILE A 143 -0.21 -12.09 -13.83
N TYR A 144 -1.35 -12.60 -13.39
CA TYR A 144 -1.81 -13.92 -13.75
C TYR A 144 -2.65 -13.83 -15.02
N TYR A 145 -2.11 -14.31 -16.13
CA TYR A 145 -2.94 -14.49 -17.33
C TYR A 145 -3.76 -15.77 -17.20
N LYS A 146 -5.07 -15.64 -17.32
CA LYS A 146 -6.00 -16.75 -17.43
C LYS A 146 -5.89 -17.38 -18.84
N SER A 147 -4.75 -17.92 -19.19
CA SER A 147 -4.64 -18.87 -20.31
C SER A 147 -4.45 -20.25 -19.75
N LYS A 148 -5.18 -21.18 -20.33
CA LYS A 148 -5.41 -22.54 -19.86
C LYS A 148 -4.18 -23.40 -19.52
N LYS A 149 -2.94 -22.94 -19.61
CA LYS A 149 -1.76 -23.81 -19.36
C LYS A 149 -0.44 -23.14 -18.94
N THR A 150 -0.31 -21.82 -18.76
CA THR A 150 1.00 -21.28 -18.36
C THR A 150 0.87 -20.03 -17.52
N PHE A 151 1.37 -20.10 -16.28
CA PHE A 151 1.60 -18.91 -15.46
C PHE A 151 2.80 -18.15 -16.03
N ARG A 152 2.57 -16.99 -16.63
CA ARG A 152 3.68 -16.09 -16.97
C ARG A 152 3.80 -15.03 -15.90
N LYS A 153 4.94 -15.02 -15.23
CA LYS A 153 5.36 -13.90 -14.37
C LYS A 153 5.85 -12.77 -15.26
N TYR A 154 5.19 -11.64 -15.22
CA TYR A 154 5.74 -10.43 -15.79
C TYR A 154 6.29 -9.56 -14.67
N ASN A 155 7.58 -9.30 -14.73
CA ASN A 155 8.23 -8.27 -13.94
C ASN A 155 8.11 -6.97 -14.73
N ASN A 156 7.33 -6.04 -14.26
CA ASN A 156 7.43 -4.65 -14.68
C ASN A 156 8.21 -3.88 -13.64
#